data_e4e7baf389f3e2aa614fee41800abd8f
#
_entry.id   e4e7baf389f3e2aa614fee41800abd8f
#
_cell.length_a   1.000
_cell.length_b   1.000
_cell.length_c   1.000
_cell.angle_alpha   90.00
_cell.angle_beta   90.00
_cell.angle_gamma   90.00
#
_symmetry.space_group_name_H-M   'P 1'
#
loop_
_entity.id
_entity.type
_entity.pdbx_description
1 polymer ?
#
loop_
_entity_poly.entity_id
_entity_poly.type
_entity_poly.pdbx_seq_one_letter_code
_entity_poly.pdbx_strand_id
1 'polypeptide(L)'
;MFGFFNNKVFDKGYLPEFEGHEIYYQQMGNPKGEPVLFFHGGPGGSCKDSHGNYFNLKKQRVIMFDQRGCGRSKTEDIISLNDTKRLVKDANRLLEYLNICEPVTVAGGSWGSTLALLFAEKYPERIARICLYAVFLARREDMEWMLRDSGLFYQIGRAHV
;
A
#
# COMPACT_ATOMS: atom_id res chain seq x y z
N MET A 1 -29.10 -9.61 -2.22
CA MET A 1 -28.20 -10.72 -2.62
C MET A 1 -26.86 -10.10 -3.00
N PHE A 2 -25.95 -9.96 -2.04
CA PHE A 2 -24.59 -9.45 -2.30
C PHE A 2 -23.83 -10.58 -3.00
N GLY A 3 -23.62 -10.44 -4.30
CA GLY A 3 -22.83 -11.38 -5.07
C GLY A 3 -21.41 -11.39 -4.52
N PHE A 4 -20.91 -12.53 -4.09
CA PHE A 4 -19.50 -12.77 -3.86
C PHE A 4 -18.78 -12.52 -5.19
N PHE A 5 -18.29 -11.31 -5.39
CA PHE A 5 -17.39 -11.04 -6.49
C PHE A 5 -16.11 -11.81 -6.23
N ASN A 6 -15.83 -12.75 -7.10
CA ASN A 6 -14.62 -13.55 -7.08
C ASN A 6 -13.45 -12.55 -7.23
N ASN A 7 -12.77 -12.21 -6.13
CA ASN A 7 -11.59 -11.33 -6.09
C ASN A 7 -10.42 -12.05 -6.78
N LYS A 8 -10.62 -12.33 -8.07
CA LYS A 8 -9.67 -13.13 -8.83
C LYS A 8 -8.43 -12.30 -9.12
N VAL A 9 -7.33 -12.71 -8.52
CA VAL A 9 -5.99 -12.26 -8.92
C VAL A 9 -5.74 -12.81 -10.32
N PHE A 10 -5.49 -11.95 -11.29
CA PHE A 10 -5.22 -12.35 -12.67
C PHE A 10 -3.72 -12.34 -13.00
N ASP A 11 -2.92 -11.62 -12.21
CA ASP A 11 -1.47 -11.58 -12.34
C ASP A 11 -0.83 -11.34 -10.97
N LYS A 12 0.33 -11.96 -10.74
CA LYS A 12 1.13 -11.79 -9.52
C LYS A 12 2.57 -12.23 -9.77
N GLY A 13 3.48 -11.66 -9.02
CA GLY A 13 4.90 -12.00 -9.15
C GLY A 13 5.77 -11.18 -8.21
N TYR A 14 7.02 -11.06 -8.60
CA TYR A 14 8.02 -10.27 -7.91
C TYR A 14 8.67 -9.29 -8.88
N LEU A 15 8.93 -8.08 -8.42
CA LEU A 15 9.84 -7.20 -9.14
C LEU A 15 11.25 -7.80 -9.16
N PRO A 16 12.05 -7.50 -10.21
CA PRO A 16 13.48 -7.78 -10.18
C PRO A 16 14.08 -7.22 -8.89
N GLU A 17 14.95 -8.02 -8.27
CA GLU A 17 15.66 -7.64 -7.05
C GLU A 17 16.30 -6.25 -7.20
N PHE A 18 16.17 -5.44 -6.18
CA PHE A 18 16.78 -4.13 -6.09
C PHE A 18 17.14 -3.81 -4.65
N GLU A 19 18.42 -3.50 -4.41
CA GLU A 19 18.94 -3.20 -3.08
C GLU A 19 18.65 -4.29 -2.03
N GLY A 20 18.75 -5.57 -2.43
CA GLY A 20 18.51 -6.73 -1.56
C GLY A 20 17.03 -7.03 -1.29
N HIS A 21 16.10 -6.43 -2.04
CA HIS A 21 14.67 -6.63 -1.88
C HIS A 21 13.99 -7.08 -3.18
N GLU A 22 13.21 -8.18 -3.10
CA GLU A 22 12.28 -8.60 -4.13
C GLU A 22 10.86 -8.24 -3.69
N ILE A 23 10.23 -7.27 -4.36
CA ILE A 23 8.90 -6.77 -4.01
C ILE A 23 7.82 -7.65 -4.63
N TYR A 24 6.99 -8.27 -3.79
CA TYR A 24 5.83 -9.01 -4.25
C TYR A 24 4.72 -8.06 -4.70
N TYR A 25 4.08 -8.37 -5.84
CA TYR A 25 2.89 -7.68 -6.31
C TYR A 25 1.79 -8.66 -6.73
N GLN A 26 0.56 -8.17 -6.76
CA GLN A 26 -0.58 -8.84 -7.38
C GLN A 26 -1.51 -7.82 -8.02
N GLN A 27 -2.22 -8.27 -9.05
CA GLN A 27 -3.21 -7.49 -9.78
C GLN A 27 -4.57 -8.17 -9.77
N MET A 28 -5.62 -7.38 -9.53
CA MET A 28 -7.00 -7.85 -9.41
C MET A 28 -7.94 -7.01 -10.27
N GLY A 29 -9.08 -7.60 -10.62
CA GLY A 29 -10.15 -6.91 -11.32
C GLY A 29 -10.01 -6.94 -12.84
N ASN A 30 -10.36 -5.83 -13.50
CA ASN A 30 -10.35 -5.74 -14.96
C ASN A 30 -8.94 -5.36 -15.47
N PRO A 31 -8.24 -6.25 -16.22
CA PRO A 31 -6.90 -5.94 -16.75
C PRO A 31 -6.85 -4.69 -17.65
N LYS A 32 -7.99 -4.30 -18.23
CA LYS A 32 -8.15 -3.10 -19.09
C LYS A 32 -8.86 -1.95 -18.36
N GLY A 33 -9.07 -2.09 -17.05
CA GLY A 33 -9.76 -1.08 -16.24
C GLY A 33 -8.86 0.08 -15.83
N GLU A 34 -9.47 1.10 -15.23
CA GLU A 34 -8.74 2.24 -14.66
C GLU A 34 -7.72 1.75 -13.62
N PRO A 35 -6.43 2.11 -13.72
CA PRO A 35 -5.42 1.61 -12.80
C PRO A 35 -5.53 2.27 -11.42
N VAL A 36 -5.48 1.43 -10.40
CA VAL A 36 -5.46 1.84 -8.99
C VAL A 36 -4.23 1.23 -8.33
N LEU A 37 -3.35 2.04 -7.78
CA LEU A 37 -2.21 1.62 -6.98
C LEU A 37 -2.58 1.69 -5.50
N PHE A 38 -2.55 0.55 -4.82
CA PHE A 38 -2.97 0.42 -3.43
C PHE A 38 -1.79 0.23 -2.49
N PHE A 39 -1.72 1.10 -1.48
CA PHE A 39 -0.73 1.05 -0.40
C PHE A 39 -1.36 0.45 0.87
N HIS A 40 -0.88 -0.70 1.31
CA HIS A 40 -1.36 -1.30 2.57
C HIS A 40 -0.88 -0.52 3.80
N GLY A 41 -1.63 -0.65 4.89
CA GLY A 41 -1.28 -0.06 6.17
C GLY A 41 -0.18 -0.82 6.93
N GLY A 42 0.11 -0.39 8.13
CA GLY A 42 1.14 -0.90 9.01
C GLY A 42 1.82 0.26 9.75
N PRO A 43 3.16 0.42 9.66
CA PRO A 43 4.14 -0.37 8.90
C PRO A 43 4.16 -1.86 9.26
N GLY A 44 4.66 -2.70 8.35
CA GLY A 44 4.76 -4.15 8.57
C GLY A 44 3.50 -4.97 8.23
N GLY A 45 2.47 -4.36 7.62
CA GLY A 45 1.30 -5.07 7.12
C GLY A 45 1.57 -5.83 5.82
N SER A 46 0.50 -6.25 5.14
CA SER A 46 0.59 -6.88 3.82
C SER A 46 -0.71 -6.72 3.05
N CYS A 47 -0.66 -6.90 1.75
CA CYS A 47 -1.85 -6.95 0.92
C CYS A 47 -2.61 -8.27 1.12
N LYS A 48 -3.94 -8.17 1.18
CA LYS A 48 -4.86 -9.30 1.27
C LYS A 48 -5.83 -9.24 0.10
N ASP A 49 -6.30 -10.39 -0.37
CA ASP A 49 -7.29 -10.45 -1.45
C ASP A 49 -8.59 -9.73 -1.09
N SER A 50 -8.93 -9.68 0.21
CA SER A 50 -10.09 -8.94 0.72
C SER A 50 -9.99 -7.42 0.51
N HIS A 51 -8.79 -6.85 0.32
CA HIS A 51 -8.64 -5.44 -0.04
C HIS A 51 -9.25 -5.13 -1.42
N GLY A 52 -9.39 -6.12 -2.29
CA GLY A 52 -10.13 -5.98 -3.54
C GLY A 52 -11.59 -5.55 -3.36
N ASN A 53 -12.19 -5.82 -2.19
CA ASN A 53 -13.57 -5.42 -1.88
C ASN A 53 -13.75 -3.90 -1.74
N TYR A 54 -12.66 -3.14 -1.60
CA TYR A 54 -12.71 -1.67 -1.56
C TYR A 54 -12.94 -1.04 -2.94
N PHE A 55 -12.83 -1.83 -4.02
CA PHE A 55 -12.76 -1.34 -5.38
C PHE A 55 -13.84 -1.94 -6.28
N ASN A 56 -14.18 -1.22 -7.35
CA ASN A 56 -15.05 -1.75 -8.39
C ASN A 56 -14.23 -2.59 -9.40
N LEU A 57 -14.03 -3.87 -9.07
CA LEU A 57 -13.19 -4.79 -9.87
C LEU A 57 -13.69 -5.02 -11.31
N LYS A 58 -14.93 -4.63 -11.66
CA LYS A 58 -15.41 -4.66 -13.06
C LYS A 58 -14.84 -3.50 -13.88
N LYS A 59 -14.55 -2.37 -13.25
CA LYS A 59 -14.09 -1.14 -13.91
C LYS A 59 -12.61 -0.84 -13.66
N GLN A 60 -12.05 -1.37 -12.59
CA GLN A 60 -10.71 -1.01 -12.09
C GLN A 60 -9.73 -2.18 -12.20
N ARG A 61 -8.48 -1.85 -12.54
CA ARG A 61 -7.31 -2.69 -12.44
C ARG A 61 -6.58 -2.33 -11.15
N VAL A 62 -6.73 -3.15 -10.12
CA VAL A 62 -6.16 -2.87 -8.80
C VAL A 62 -4.80 -3.54 -8.68
N ILE A 63 -3.76 -2.72 -8.48
CA ILE A 63 -2.37 -3.12 -8.32
C ILE A 63 -2.04 -3.00 -6.84
N MET A 64 -1.67 -4.09 -6.22
CA MET A 64 -1.29 -4.20 -4.82
C MET A 64 0.13 -4.74 -4.72
N PHE A 65 0.88 -4.33 -3.72
CA PHE A 65 2.21 -4.86 -3.46
C PHE A 65 2.49 -4.91 -1.97
N ASP A 66 3.28 -5.87 -1.56
CA ASP A 66 3.77 -5.94 -0.18
C ASP A 66 5.05 -5.12 -0.10
N GLN A 67 5.11 -4.15 0.82
CA GLN A 67 6.24 -3.24 1.00
C GLN A 67 7.50 -4.02 1.39
N ARG A 68 8.69 -3.38 1.34
CA ARG A 68 9.98 -3.98 1.73
C ARG A 68 9.88 -4.60 3.12
N GLY A 69 10.40 -5.82 3.28
CA GLY A 69 10.39 -6.54 4.54
C GLY A 69 9.00 -6.94 5.04
N CYS A 70 7.96 -6.85 4.21
CA CYS A 70 6.57 -7.12 4.59
C CYS A 70 5.98 -8.27 3.78
N GLY A 71 5.06 -9.01 4.41
CA GLY A 71 4.22 -10.00 3.75
C GLY A 71 5.00 -11.03 2.95
N ARG A 72 4.79 -11.04 1.63
CA ARG A 72 5.40 -11.97 0.67
C ARG A 72 6.65 -11.40 0.00
N SER A 73 6.96 -10.12 0.17
CA SER A 73 8.21 -9.52 -0.30
C SER A 73 9.39 -10.17 0.41
N LYS A 74 10.49 -10.40 -0.34
CA LYS A 74 11.64 -11.15 0.15
C LYS A 74 12.83 -10.22 0.38
N THR A 75 13.58 -10.50 1.41
CA THR A 75 14.86 -9.87 1.73
C THR A 75 15.60 -10.71 2.77
N GLU A 76 16.91 -10.61 2.80
CA GLU A 76 17.72 -11.19 3.87
C GLU A 76 17.83 -10.24 5.09
N ASP A 77 17.65 -8.93 4.86
CA ASP A 77 17.67 -7.92 5.92
C ASP A 77 16.46 -6.99 5.79
N ILE A 78 15.52 -7.12 6.73
CA ILE A 78 14.27 -6.35 6.75
C ILE A 78 14.45 -4.89 7.12
N ILE A 79 15.59 -4.51 7.68
CA ILE A 79 15.87 -3.14 8.16
C ILE A 79 16.71 -2.36 7.15
N SER A 80 17.71 -3.03 6.57
CA SER A 80 18.63 -2.40 5.64
C SER A 80 17.90 -1.84 4.43
N LEU A 81 18.23 -0.60 4.06
CA LEU A 81 17.68 0.07 2.89
C LEU A 81 16.14 0.05 2.82
N ASN A 82 15.49 0.05 3.99
CA ASN A 82 14.04 0.03 4.15
C ASN A 82 13.53 1.34 4.76
N ASP A 83 13.59 2.41 4.01
CA ASP A 83 13.09 3.73 4.38
C ASP A 83 11.92 4.17 3.48
N THR A 84 11.22 5.20 3.92
CA THR A 84 10.04 5.75 3.25
C THR A 84 10.31 6.17 1.79
N LYS A 85 11.51 6.74 1.50
CA LYS A 85 11.87 7.17 0.14
C LYS A 85 11.98 5.98 -0.80
N ARG A 86 12.51 4.86 -0.29
CA ARG A 86 12.63 3.61 -1.05
C ARG A 86 11.29 2.94 -1.29
N LEU A 87 10.39 2.95 -0.30
CA LEU A 87 9.03 2.43 -0.45
C LEU A 87 8.27 3.18 -1.55
N VAL A 88 8.40 4.49 -1.60
CA VAL A 88 7.80 5.33 -2.65
C VAL A 88 8.44 5.05 -4.03
N LYS A 89 9.76 4.83 -4.08
CA LYS A 89 10.46 4.45 -5.31
C LYS A 89 10.03 3.08 -5.83
N ASP A 90 9.85 2.10 -4.95
CA ASP A 90 9.39 0.76 -5.36
C ASP A 90 7.99 0.79 -5.96
N ALA A 91 7.10 1.64 -5.44
CA ALA A 91 5.77 1.84 -6.01
C ALA A 91 5.84 2.36 -7.46
N ASN A 92 6.75 3.30 -7.76
CA ASN A 92 6.96 3.77 -9.13
C ASN A 92 7.60 2.68 -10.01
N ARG A 93 8.61 1.97 -9.51
CA ARG A 93 9.23 0.83 -10.22
C ARG A 93 8.19 -0.24 -10.57
N LEU A 94 7.21 -0.47 -9.70
CA LEU A 94 6.13 -1.39 -9.98
C LEU A 94 5.27 -0.93 -11.17
N LEU A 95 4.89 0.34 -11.21
CA LEU A 95 4.14 0.88 -12.35
C LEU A 95 4.95 0.79 -13.65
N GLU A 96 6.24 1.09 -13.61
CA GLU A 96 7.15 0.96 -14.76
C GLU A 96 7.27 -0.49 -15.22
N TYR A 97 7.46 -1.43 -14.30
CA TYR A 97 7.56 -2.87 -14.60
C TYR A 97 6.29 -3.43 -15.25
N LEU A 98 5.14 -2.96 -14.79
CA LEU A 98 3.83 -3.35 -15.33
C LEU A 98 3.44 -2.58 -16.61
N ASN A 99 4.33 -1.72 -17.13
CA ASN A 99 4.11 -0.86 -18.30
C ASN A 99 2.84 0.01 -18.17
N ILE A 100 2.58 0.53 -16.96
CA ILE A 100 1.47 1.46 -16.72
C ILE A 100 2.02 2.87 -16.91
N CYS A 101 1.70 3.47 -18.06
CA CYS A 101 2.17 4.81 -18.43
C CYS A 101 1.18 5.91 -18.08
N GLU A 102 -0.12 5.59 -18.04
CA GLU A 102 -1.20 6.51 -17.67
C GLU A 102 -1.18 6.85 -16.18
N PRO A 103 -1.68 8.04 -15.78
CA PRO A 103 -1.87 8.40 -14.40
C PRO A 103 -2.82 7.43 -13.67
N VAL A 104 -2.49 7.09 -12.42
CA VAL A 104 -3.22 6.12 -11.61
C VAL A 104 -4.02 6.79 -10.50
N THR A 105 -5.08 6.14 -10.05
CA THR A 105 -5.67 6.44 -8.74
C THR A 105 -4.76 5.82 -7.67
N VAL A 106 -4.25 6.61 -6.73
CA VAL A 106 -3.56 6.07 -5.55
C VAL A 106 -4.54 5.92 -4.40
N ALA A 107 -4.49 4.78 -3.72
CA ALA A 107 -5.35 4.49 -2.59
C ALA A 107 -4.54 3.94 -1.41
N GLY A 108 -4.90 4.34 -0.18
CA GLY A 108 -4.20 3.84 1.00
C GLY A 108 -4.89 4.19 2.31
N GLY A 109 -4.66 3.36 3.31
CA GLY A 109 -5.20 3.57 4.65
C GLY A 109 -4.13 3.49 5.73
N SER A 110 -4.28 4.25 6.83
CA SER A 110 -3.31 4.32 7.91
C SER A 110 -1.93 4.67 7.37
N TRP A 111 -0.87 3.92 7.66
CA TRP A 111 0.46 4.08 7.08
C TRP A 111 0.45 4.15 5.54
N GLY A 112 -0.43 3.37 4.89
CA GLY A 112 -0.61 3.43 3.43
C GLY A 112 -1.11 4.79 2.94
N SER A 113 -1.83 5.57 3.74
CA SER A 113 -2.23 6.94 3.38
C SER A 113 -1.04 7.89 3.36
N THR A 114 -0.10 7.74 4.30
CA THR A 114 1.18 8.48 4.32
C THR A 114 1.97 8.20 3.04
N LEU A 115 2.13 6.92 2.69
CA LEU A 115 2.88 6.53 1.48
C LEU A 115 2.21 7.00 0.19
N ALA A 116 0.86 6.94 0.11
CA ALA A 116 0.12 7.43 -1.04
C ALA A 116 0.30 8.94 -1.25
N LEU A 117 0.32 9.73 -0.16
CA LEU A 117 0.59 11.17 -0.22
C LEU A 117 2.03 11.47 -0.65
N LEU A 118 3.01 10.78 -0.07
CA LEU A 118 4.42 10.95 -0.45
C LEU A 118 4.71 10.50 -1.89
N PHE A 119 3.99 9.47 -2.36
CA PHE A 119 4.05 9.06 -3.76
C PHE A 119 3.48 10.17 -4.67
N ALA A 120 2.34 10.75 -4.30
CA ALA A 120 1.73 11.83 -5.07
C ALA A 120 2.58 13.10 -5.07
N GLU A 121 3.25 13.42 -3.97
CA GLU A 121 4.21 14.54 -3.89
C GLU A 121 5.44 14.31 -4.78
N LYS A 122 5.96 13.08 -4.78
CA LYS A 122 7.18 12.73 -5.51
C LYS A 122 6.96 12.56 -7.01
N TYR A 123 5.79 12.06 -7.41
CA TYR A 123 5.43 11.73 -8.80
C TYR A 123 4.05 12.31 -9.16
N PRO A 124 3.85 13.63 -9.11
CA PRO A 124 2.55 14.26 -9.34
C PRO A 124 1.98 13.95 -10.74
N GLU A 125 2.85 13.77 -11.74
CA GLU A 125 2.45 13.40 -13.10
C GLU A 125 1.85 11.99 -13.22
N ARG A 126 2.09 11.14 -12.22
CA ARG A 126 1.53 9.77 -12.13
C ARG A 126 0.16 9.71 -11.47
N ILE A 127 -0.40 10.84 -11.05
CA ILE A 127 -1.60 10.88 -10.21
C ILE A 127 -2.81 11.34 -11.00
N ALA A 128 -3.81 10.46 -11.11
CA ALA A 128 -5.15 10.82 -11.59
C ALA A 128 -6.06 11.24 -10.43
N ARG A 129 -6.02 10.50 -9.33
CA ARG A 129 -6.86 10.72 -8.13
C ARG A 129 -6.16 10.18 -6.89
N ILE A 130 -6.55 10.69 -5.72
CA ILE A 130 -6.10 10.20 -4.41
C ILE A 130 -7.33 9.78 -3.60
N CYS A 131 -7.31 8.55 -3.07
CA CYS A 131 -8.37 8.00 -2.22
C CYS A 131 -7.76 7.49 -0.90
N LEU A 132 -8.00 8.21 0.19
CA LEU A 132 -7.42 7.90 1.50
C LEU A 132 -8.51 7.56 2.51
N TYR A 133 -8.22 6.61 3.40
CA TYR A 133 -9.06 6.29 4.55
C TYR A 133 -8.20 6.10 5.79
N ALA A 134 -8.78 6.31 6.98
CA ALA A 134 -8.04 6.29 8.25
C ALA A 134 -6.72 7.08 8.12
N VAL A 135 -6.81 8.33 7.67
CA VAL A 135 -5.66 9.16 7.29
C VAL A 135 -4.69 9.30 8.46
N PHE A 136 -3.43 8.95 8.21
CA PHE A 136 -2.32 9.09 9.13
C PHE A 136 -1.20 9.87 8.44
N LEU A 137 -0.84 11.04 8.99
CA LEU A 137 0.15 11.94 8.39
C LEU A 137 1.56 11.73 8.96
N ALA A 138 1.70 10.82 9.93
CA ALA A 138 2.94 10.55 10.65
C ALA A 138 3.56 11.80 11.30
N ARG A 139 2.74 12.80 11.65
CA ARG A 139 3.19 13.97 12.39
C ARG A 139 3.48 13.59 13.84
N ARG A 140 4.22 14.43 14.53
CA ARG A 140 4.52 14.23 15.96
C ARG A 140 3.25 14.09 16.79
N GLU A 141 2.26 14.93 16.54
CA GLU A 141 0.97 14.92 17.23
C GLU A 141 0.21 13.61 16.98
N ASP A 142 0.23 13.07 15.76
CA ASP A 142 -0.40 11.80 15.43
C ASP A 142 0.25 10.64 16.20
N MET A 143 1.57 10.67 16.33
CA MET A 143 2.32 9.67 17.08
C MET A 143 2.08 9.79 18.58
N GLU A 144 2.10 10.99 19.14
CA GLU A 144 1.84 11.24 20.56
C GLU A 144 0.41 10.79 20.92
N TRP A 145 -0.57 11.13 20.09
CA TRP A 145 -1.95 10.69 20.28
C TRP A 145 -2.07 9.15 20.24
N MET A 146 -1.47 8.51 19.25
CA MET A 146 -1.54 7.06 19.09
C MET A 146 -0.87 6.32 20.24
N LEU A 147 0.30 6.77 20.71
CA LEU A 147 1.10 6.07 21.70
C LEU A 147 0.68 6.38 23.14
N ARG A 148 0.09 7.55 23.39
CA ARG A 148 -0.20 8.02 24.74
C ARG A 148 -1.66 8.33 24.97
N ASP A 149 -2.26 9.19 24.13
CA ASP A 149 -3.54 9.82 24.43
C ASP A 149 -4.74 8.91 24.08
N SER A 150 -4.58 8.02 23.08
CA SER A 150 -5.61 7.02 22.75
C SER A 150 -5.90 6.06 23.91
N GLY A 151 -4.93 5.80 24.78
CA GLY A 151 -5.11 5.01 25.98
C GLY A 151 -6.12 5.57 27.00
N LEU A 152 -6.47 6.86 26.88
CA LEU A 152 -7.53 7.49 27.68
C LEU A 152 -8.93 7.04 27.25
N PHE A 153 -9.11 6.68 25.98
CA PHE A 153 -10.39 6.27 25.39
C PHE A 153 -10.58 4.76 25.33
N TYR A 154 -9.46 4.05 25.19
CA TYR A 154 -9.45 2.59 25.19
C TYR A 154 -8.77 2.14 26.48
N GLN A 155 -9.47 1.39 27.33
CA GLN A 155 -8.88 0.77 28.54
C GLN A 155 -7.88 -0.31 28.12
N ILE A 156 -6.88 0.07 27.34
CA ILE A 156 -5.77 -0.81 26.99
C ILE A 156 -4.89 -0.84 28.23
N GLY A 157 -4.89 -1.98 28.93
CA GLY A 157 -4.06 -2.19 30.11
C GLY A 157 -2.63 -1.74 29.80
N ARG A 158 -2.14 -0.78 30.59
CA ARG A 158 -0.73 -0.42 30.56
C ARG A 158 0.03 -1.65 31.05
N ALA A 159 0.69 -2.34 30.13
CA ALA A 159 1.71 -3.27 30.55
C ALA A 159 2.76 -2.43 31.29
N HIS A 160 2.89 -2.66 32.59
CA HIS A 160 4.01 -2.10 33.35
C HIS A 160 5.26 -2.81 32.85
N VAL A 161 6.10 -2.07 32.12
CA VAL A 161 7.49 -2.43 31.88
C VAL A 161 8.32 -1.88 33.03
#